data_47f8ef613f6c0fdac6f76f442b73be82
#
_entry.id   47f8ef613f6c0fdac6f76f442b73be82
#
_cell.length_a   1.000
_cell.length_b   1.000
_cell.length_c   1.000
_cell.angle_alpha   90.00
_cell.angle_beta   90.00
_cell.angle_gamma   90.00
#
_symmetry.space_group_name_H-M   'P 1'
#
loop_
_entity.id
_entity.type
_entity.pdbx_description
1 polymer ?
#
loop_
_entity_poly.entity_id
_entity_poly.type
_entity_poly.pdbx_seq_one_letter_code
_entity_poly.pdbx_strand_id
1 'polypeptide(L)'
;ACATCDGFFYRNKPVAVIGGGNTAVEEALYLSNIASKVTLVHRRDELRAEAILSDEIKEKAAYGNVEIAWSYVLDEVLGDDAGVTGVRLKSTKDDTTKDVDVHGVFIAIGHAPNTGIFEGQLEMEGGYIKTNGGCDGNLTATSVPGIYAAGDVMDHVYRQAVTSAGTGCMAALDAERFLTSLKNS
;
A
#
# COMPACT_ATOMS: atom_id res chain seq x y z
N ALA A 1 1.01 -5.57 3.49
CA ALA A 1 2.10 -6.11 2.69
C ALA A 1 2.01 -5.57 1.27
N CYS A 2 3.11 -5.49 0.58
CA CYS A 2 3.20 -5.05 -0.82
C CYS A 2 3.25 -6.30 -1.69
N ALA A 3 2.33 -6.46 -2.63
CA ALA A 3 2.28 -7.66 -3.48
C ALA A 3 3.58 -7.86 -4.28
N THR A 4 4.15 -6.78 -4.81
CA THR A 4 5.42 -6.83 -5.56
C THR A 4 6.60 -7.25 -4.68
N CYS A 5 6.62 -6.85 -3.39
CA CYS A 5 7.71 -7.15 -2.46
C CYS A 5 7.60 -8.57 -1.92
N ASP A 6 6.40 -8.97 -1.52
CA ASP A 6 6.14 -10.16 -0.70
C ASP A 6 5.49 -11.30 -1.48
N GLY A 7 4.95 -11.03 -2.67
CA GLY A 7 4.19 -12.01 -3.46
C GLY A 7 4.94 -13.30 -3.76
N PHE A 8 6.27 -13.24 -3.88
CA PHE A 8 7.10 -14.42 -4.12
C PHE A 8 6.97 -15.51 -3.03
N PHE A 9 6.76 -15.11 -1.76
CA PHE A 9 6.58 -16.05 -0.65
C PHE A 9 5.27 -16.84 -0.70
N TYR A 10 4.34 -16.39 -1.55
CA TYR A 10 3.02 -17.00 -1.73
C TYR A 10 2.88 -17.74 -3.07
N ARG A 11 4.00 -18.10 -3.70
CA ARG A 11 3.99 -18.89 -4.93
C ARG A 11 3.24 -20.21 -4.71
N ASN A 12 2.27 -20.49 -5.60
CA ASN A 12 1.41 -21.67 -5.56
C ASN A 12 0.56 -21.81 -4.26
N LYS A 13 0.33 -20.71 -3.54
CA LYS A 13 -0.54 -20.67 -2.35
C LYS A 13 -1.75 -19.79 -2.64
N PRO A 14 -2.92 -20.04 -2.02
CA PRO A 14 -4.06 -19.14 -2.11
C PRO A 14 -3.82 -17.87 -1.27
N VAL A 15 -4.26 -16.73 -1.81
CA VAL A 15 -4.12 -15.42 -1.14
C VAL A 15 -5.41 -14.61 -1.25
N ALA A 16 -5.59 -13.66 -0.34
CA ALA A 16 -6.65 -12.65 -0.42
C ALA A 16 -6.05 -11.25 -0.66
N VAL A 17 -6.74 -10.46 -1.48
CA VAL A 17 -6.48 -9.02 -1.67
C VAL A 17 -7.71 -8.26 -1.23
N ILE A 18 -7.55 -7.32 -0.32
CA ILE A 18 -8.64 -6.52 0.23
C ILE A 18 -8.62 -5.13 -0.40
N GLY A 19 -9.66 -4.80 -1.16
CA GLY A 19 -9.77 -3.50 -1.83
C GLY A 19 -10.63 -3.56 -3.09
N GLY A 20 -10.58 -2.52 -3.91
CA GLY A 20 -11.35 -2.45 -5.17
C GLY A 20 -11.07 -1.20 -5.99
N GLY A 21 -10.01 -0.46 -5.66
CA GLY A 21 -9.42 0.58 -6.49
C GLY A 21 -8.27 0.02 -7.34
N ASN A 22 -7.59 0.90 -8.10
CA ASN A 22 -6.50 0.52 -9.00
C ASN A 22 -5.46 -0.37 -8.31
N THR A 23 -4.92 0.06 -7.18
CA THR A 23 -3.89 -0.70 -6.44
C THR A 23 -4.34 -2.13 -6.10
N ALA A 24 -5.59 -2.30 -5.62
CA ALA A 24 -6.10 -3.63 -5.27
C ALA A 24 -6.22 -4.54 -6.49
N VAL A 25 -6.66 -3.99 -7.61
CA VAL A 25 -6.81 -4.75 -8.85
C VAL A 25 -5.45 -5.08 -9.46
N GLU A 26 -4.52 -4.12 -9.50
CA GLU A 26 -3.14 -4.34 -9.96
C GLU A 26 -2.42 -5.41 -9.12
N GLU A 27 -2.54 -5.33 -7.78
CA GLU A 27 -1.98 -6.36 -6.89
C GLU A 27 -2.61 -7.74 -7.12
N ALA A 28 -3.94 -7.82 -7.31
CA ALA A 28 -4.62 -9.06 -7.59
C ALA A 28 -4.22 -9.66 -8.95
N LEU A 29 -4.09 -8.84 -9.98
CA LEU A 29 -3.58 -9.25 -11.30
C LEU A 29 -2.14 -9.76 -11.22
N TYR A 30 -1.26 -9.03 -10.52
CA TYR A 30 0.11 -9.47 -10.30
C TYR A 30 0.17 -10.82 -9.56
N LEU A 31 -0.55 -10.94 -8.45
CA LEU A 31 -0.60 -12.16 -7.65
C LEU A 31 -1.22 -13.34 -8.40
N SER A 32 -2.15 -13.10 -9.34
CA SER A 32 -2.75 -14.15 -10.15
C SER A 32 -1.73 -14.92 -11.01
N ASN A 33 -0.57 -14.33 -11.29
CA ASN A 33 0.51 -14.98 -12.03
C ASN A 33 1.44 -15.82 -11.13
N ILE A 34 1.30 -15.71 -9.81
CA ILE A 34 2.22 -16.32 -8.83
C ILE A 34 1.47 -17.30 -7.93
N ALA A 35 0.33 -16.89 -7.39
CA ALA A 35 -0.49 -17.62 -6.44
C ALA A 35 -1.30 -18.72 -7.13
N SER A 36 -1.71 -19.75 -6.38
CA SER A 36 -2.62 -20.79 -6.88
C SER A 36 -4.05 -20.27 -7.06
N LYS A 37 -4.47 -19.35 -6.20
CA LYS A 37 -5.77 -18.68 -6.23
C LYS A 37 -5.65 -17.30 -5.60
N VAL A 38 -6.36 -16.31 -6.16
CA VAL A 38 -6.50 -14.97 -5.60
C VAL A 38 -7.96 -14.70 -5.31
N THR A 39 -8.29 -14.33 -4.08
CA THR A 39 -9.62 -13.86 -3.70
C THR A 39 -9.57 -12.34 -3.53
N LEU A 40 -10.11 -11.60 -4.50
CA LEU A 40 -10.27 -10.14 -4.40
C LEU A 40 -11.54 -9.83 -3.63
N VAL A 41 -11.40 -9.22 -2.46
CA VAL A 41 -12.51 -8.89 -1.57
C VAL A 41 -12.88 -7.43 -1.71
N HIS A 42 -14.09 -7.15 -2.14
CA HIS A 42 -14.57 -5.78 -2.31
C HIS A 42 -15.92 -5.54 -1.63
N ARG A 43 -16.00 -4.42 -0.88
CA ARG A 43 -17.18 -4.06 -0.07
C ARG A 43 -18.42 -3.66 -0.88
N ARG A 44 -18.29 -3.45 -2.19
CA ARG A 44 -19.38 -3.08 -3.11
C ARG A 44 -19.56 -4.18 -4.15
N ASP A 45 -20.53 -4.01 -5.01
CA ASP A 45 -20.83 -4.87 -6.15
C ASP A 45 -20.18 -4.39 -7.47
N GLU A 46 -19.41 -3.30 -7.41
CA GLU A 46 -18.71 -2.72 -8.55
C GLU A 46 -17.33 -2.19 -8.12
N LEU A 47 -16.29 -2.43 -8.93
CA LEU A 47 -14.94 -1.94 -8.69
C LEU A 47 -14.86 -0.42 -8.90
N ARG A 48 -13.92 0.21 -8.22
CA ARG A 48 -13.58 1.63 -8.38
C ARG A 48 -12.32 1.83 -9.22
N ALA A 49 -11.71 0.74 -9.69
CA ALA A 49 -10.57 0.77 -10.57
C ALA A 49 -10.96 1.29 -11.95
N GLU A 50 -9.98 1.75 -12.70
CA GLU A 50 -10.14 2.13 -14.09
C GLU A 50 -10.75 0.99 -14.94
N ALA A 51 -11.47 1.35 -15.99
CA ALA A 51 -12.22 0.39 -16.79
C ALA A 51 -11.33 -0.74 -17.32
N ILE A 52 -10.15 -0.41 -17.83
CA ILE A 52 -9.20 -1.39 -18.36
C ILE A 52 -8.77 -2.44 -17.32
N LEU A 53 -8.47 -2.00 -16.10
CA LEU A 53 -8.10 -2.89 -14.98
C LEU A 53 -9.30 -3.72 -14.53
N SER A 54 -10.48 -3.10 -14.47
CA SER A 54 -11.72 -3.76 -14.08
C SER A 54 -12.11 -4.85 -15.07
N ASP A 55 -11.92 -4.64 -16.36
CA ASP A 55 -12.22 -5.62 -17.39
C ASP A 55 -11.23 -6.78 -17.36
N GLU A 56 -9.94 -6.50 -17.21
CA GLU A 56 -8.89 -7.52 -17.11
C GLU A 56 -9.09 -8.43 -15.89
N ILE A 57 -9.40 -7.88 -14.71
CA ILE A 57 -9.61 -8.71 -13.51
C ILE A 57 -10.89 -9.53 -13.60
N LYS A 58 -11.95 -9.02 -14.26
CA LYS A 58 -13.19 -9.78 -14.52
C LYS A 58 -12.95 -10.93 -15.49
N GLU A 59 -12.13 -10.72 -16.52
CA GLU A 59 -11.71 -11.79 -17.43
C GLU A 59 -10.92 -12.87 -16.67
N LYS A 60 -9.96 -12.48 -15.84
CA LYS A 60 -9.25 -13.41 -14.96
C LYS A 60 -10.17 -14.14 -13.98
N ALA A 61 -11.24 -13.51 -13.51
CA ALA A 61 -12.23 -14.15 -12.66
C ALA A 61 -13.12 -15.14 -13.43
N ALA A 62 -13.38 -14.88 -14.70
CA ALA A 62 -14.21 -15.76 -15.55
C ALA A 62 -13.47 -17.03 -16.01
N TYR A 63 -12.18 -16.93 -16.31
CA TYR A 63 -11.42 -18.00 -16.99
C TYR A 63 -10.11 -18.39 -16.28
N GLY A 64 -9.76 -17.75 -15.18
CA GLY A 64 -8.49 -17.95 -14.48
C GLY A 64 -8.65 -18.38 -13.02
N ASN A 65 -7.68 -18.00 -12.20
CA ASN A 65 -7.56 -18.36 -10.80
C ASN A 65 -7.95 -17.22 -9.84
N VAL A 66 -8.71 -16.23 -10.32
CA VAL A 66 -9.21 -15.12 -9.49
C VAL A 66 -10.67 -15.37 -9.13
N GLU A 67 -11.02 -15.12 -7.88
CA GLU A 67 -12.41 -15.04 -7.41
C GLU A 67 -12.65 -13.63 -6.86
N ILE A 68 -13.75 -12.99 -7.24
CA ILE A 68 -14.12 -11.70 -6.67
C ILE A 68 -15.27 -11.91 -5.67
N ALA A 69 -14.96 -11.64 -4.40
CA ALA A 69 -15.93 -11.65 -3.31
C ALA A 69 -16.58 -10.27 -3.19
N TRP A 70 -17.68 -10.08 -3.91
CA TRP A 70 -18.46 -8.86 -3.93
C TRP A 70 -19.29 -8.67 -2.66
N SER A 71 -19.38 -7.42 -2.20
CA SER A 71 -20.17 -7.03 -1.02
C SER A 71 -19.69 -7.70 0.26
N TYR A 72 -18.36 -7.89 0.39
CA TYR A 72 -17.70 -8.37 1.59
C TYR A 72 -16.63 -7.41 2.06
N VAL A 73 -16.43 -7.39 3.38
CA VAL A 73 -15.29 -6.76 4.06
C VAL A 73 -14.50 -7.83 4.81
N LEU A 74 -13.23 -7.56 5.05
CA LEU A 74 -12.42 -8.36 5.96
C LEU A 74 -12.93 -8.11 7.39
N ASP A 75 -13.32 -9.18 8.08
CA ASP A 75 -13.73 -9.17 9.48
C ASP A 75 -12.54 -9.55 10.37
N GLU A 76 -11.92 -10.69 10.07
CA GLU A 76 -10.81 -11.23 10.85
C GLU A 76 -9.79 -11.93 9.96
N VAL A 77 -8.52 -11.87 10.32
CA VAL A 77 -7.46 -12.72 9.75
C VAL A 77 -7.27 -13.91 10.67
N LEU A 78 -7.51 -15.11 10.14
CA LEU A 78 -7.39 -16.37 10.86
C LEU A 78 -5.96 -16.90 10.73
N GLY A 79 -5.44 -17.48 11.80
CA GLY A 79 -4.09 -18.02 11.79
C GLY A 79 -3.77 -18.85 13.03
N ASP A 80 -2.60 -19.45 13.00
CA ASP A 80 -2.00 -20.19 14.09
C ASP A 80 -0.53 -19.79 14.27
N ASP A 81 0.22 -20.54 15.07
CA ASP A 81 1.66 -20.29 15.31
C ASP A 81 2.51 -20.41 14.03
N ALA A 82 2.02 -21.04 12.97
CA ALA A 82 2.69 -21.18 11.69
C ALA A 82 2.37 -20.02 10.72
N GLY A 83 1.37 -19.18 11.01
CA GLY A 83 1.00 -18.02 10.23
C GLY A 83 -0.48 -17.95 9.83
N VAL A 84 -0.76 -17.26 8.74
CA VAL A 84 -2.12 -17.07 8.22
C VAL A 84 -2.66 -18.38 7.62
N THR A 85 -3.83 -18.79 8.08
CA THR A 85 -4.56 -19.99 7.58
C THR A 85 -5.84 -19.61 6.82
N GLY A 86 -6.38 -18.41 7.03
CA GLY A 86 -7.60 -17.97 6.37
C GLY A 86 -7.98 -16.54 6.67
N VAL A 87 -9.10 -16.13 6.11
CA VAL A 87 -9.78 -14.87 6.44
C VAL A 87 -11.25 -15.13 6.68
N ARG A 88 -11.79 -14.45 7.67
CA ARG A 88 -13.24 -14.31 7.84
C ARG A 88 -13.72 -13.07 7.12
N LEU A 89 -14.65 -13.26 6.22
CA LEU A 89 -15.29 -12.19 5.47
C LEU A 89 -16.70 -11.96 6.01
N LYS A 90 -17.08 -10.69 6.20
CA LYS A 90 -18.42 -10.28 6.60
C LYS A 90 -19.14 -9.64 5.42
N SER A 91 -20.35 -10.11 5.15
CA SER A 91 -21.22 -9.53 4.12
C SER A 91 -21.66 -8.12 4.52
N THR A 92 -21.65 -7.20 3.54
CA THR A 92 -22.17 -5.83 3.73
C THR A 92 -23.69 -5.73 3.50
N LYS A 93 -24.35 -6.85 3.12
CA LYS A 93 -25.77 -6.88 2.79
C LYS A 93 -26.65 -7.43 3.91
N ASP A 94 -26.16 -8.47 4.60
CA ASP A 94 -26.96 -9.24 5.55
C ASP A 94 -26.19 -9.65 6.83
N ASP A 95 -24.98 -9.10 7.02
CA ASP A 95 -24.09 -9.36 8.15
C ASP A 95 -23.64 -10.84 8.31
N THR A 96 -23.94 -11.72 7.37
CA THR A 96 -23.45 -13.10 7.41
C THR A 96 -21.94 -13.14 7.21
N THR A 97 -21.30 -14.15 7.78
CA THR A 97 -19.86 -14.36 7.65
C THR A 97 -19.55 -15.63 6.87
N LYS A 98 -18.40 -15.63 6.17
CA LYS A 98 -17.82 -16.83 5.57
C LYS A 98 -16.31 -16.84 5.78
N ASP A 99 -15.76 -18.02 6.01
CA ASP A 99 -14.33 -18.22 6.09
C ASP A 99 -13.79 -18.64 4.72
N VAL A 100 -12.60 -18.13 4.36
CA VAL A 100 -11.91 -18.45 3.10
C VAL A 100 -10.48 -18.84 3.44
N ASP A 101 -10.07 -20.03 3.01
CA ASP A 101 -8.71 -20.52 3.22
C ASP A 101 -7.72 -19.74 2.37
N VAL A 102 -6.78 -19.07 3.02
CA VAL A 102 -5.68 -18.33 2.39
C VAL A 102 -4.42 -18.41 3.26
N HIS A 103 -3.26 -18.33 2.62
CA HIS A 103 -1.97 -18.30 3.30
C HIS A 103 -1.36 -16.90 3.40
N GLY A 104 -1.98 -15.90 2.78
CA GLY A 104 -1.54 -14.51 2.83
C GLY A 104 -2.65 -13.54 2.55
N VAL A 105 -2.55 -12.34 3.15
CA VAL A 105 -3.53 -11.26 3.01
C VAL A 105 -2.82 -9.98 2.63
N PHE A 106 -3.25 -9.36 1.54
CA PHE A 106 -2.75 -8.09 1.03
C PHE A 106 -3.83 -7.02 1.21
N ILE A 107 -3.52 -5.99 1.97
CA ILE A 107 -4.46 -4.90 2.28
C ILE A 107 -4.19 -3.73 1.33
N ALA A 108 -5.08 -3.52 0.37
CA ALA A 108 -4.96 -2.52 -0.69
C ALA A 108 -6.15 -1.53 -0.69
N ILE A 109 -6.44 -0.95 0.47
CA ILE A 109 -7.56 -0.01 0.69
C ILE A 109 -7.16 1.45 0.63
N GLY A 110 -5.91 1.74 0.27
CA GLY A 110 -5.29 3.05 0.25
C GLY A 110 -4.30 3.23 1.40
N HIS A 111 -3.57 4.33 1.34
CA HIS A 111 -2.57 4.72 2.34
C HIS A 111 -2.91 6.08 2.90
N ALA A 112 -2.72 6.25 4.19
CA ALA A 112 -2.73 7.53 4.87
C ALA A 112 -1.41 7.66 5.64
N PRO A 113 -0.58 8.67 5.36
CA PRO A 113 0.66 8.86 6.10
C PRO A 113 0.37 9.31 7.54
N ASN A 114 1.21 8.87 8.48
CA ASN A 114 1.08 9.26 9.89
C ASN A 114 1.68 10.64 10.15
N THR A 115 1.14 11.66 9.52
CA THR A 115 1.67 13.04 9.47
C THR A 115 0.79 14.06 10.18
N GLY A 116 -0.33 13.61 10.79
CA GLY A 116 -1.28 14.51 11.46
C GLY A 116 -0.67 15.37 12.57
N ILE A 117 0.40 14.89 13.21
CA ILE A 117 1.15 15.67 14.22
C ILE A 117 1.82 16.93 13.65
N PHE A 118 2.02 17.02 12.33
CA PHE A 118 2.66 18.13 11.63
C PHE A 118 1.68 19.10 10.97
N GLU A 119 0.37 18.84 11.09
CA GLU A 119 -0.66 19.75 10.57
C GLU A 119 -0.50 21.15 11.16
N GLY A 120 -0.51 22.17 10.27
CA GLY A 120 -0.32 23.57 10.66
C GLY A 120 1.12 23.94 11.04
N GLN A 121 2.06 23.01 11.04
CA GLN A 121 3.47 23.26 11.32
C GLN A 121 4.35 23.17 10.07
N LEU A 122 4.04 22.25 9.16
CA LEU A 122 4.74 22.04 7.89
C LEU A 122 3.78 22.21 6.72
N GLU A 123 4.32 22.59 5.56
CA GLU A 123 3.54 22.59 4.33
C GLU A 123 3.27 21.16 3.90
N MET A 124 2.00 20.83 3.62
CA MET A 124 1.54 19.49 3.31
C MET A 124 0.60 19.49 2.11
N GLU A 125 0.53 18.37 1.39
CA GLU A 125 -0.41 18.16 0.30
C GLU A 125 -0.96 16.74 0.34
N GLY A 126 -2.28 16.58 0.39
CA GLY A 126 -2.93 15.26 0.49
C GLY A 126 -2.53 14.45 1.72
N GLY A 127 -2.10 15.12 2.81
CA GLY A 127 -1.58 14.48 4.01
C GLY A 127 -0.07 14.19 3.99
N TYR A 128 0.62 14.38 2.86
CA TYR A 128 2.06 14.16 2.75
C TYR A 128 2.84 15.45 2.98
N ILE A 129 4.01 15.36 3.61
CA ILE A 129 4.89 16.50 3.84
C ILE A 129 5.53 16.91 2.51
N LYS A 130 5.39 18.18 2.15
CA LYS A 130 6.05 18.74 0.97
C LYS A 130 7.53 18.98 1.24
N THR A 131 8.37 18.61 0.27
CA THR A 131 9.80 18.88 0.26
C THR A 131 10.16 19.66 -0.98
N ASN A 132 11.36 20.25 -0.99
CA ASN A 132 11.83 21.06 -2.12
C ASN A 132 11.87 20.25 -3.43
N GLY A 133 12.28 18.99 -3.35
CA GLY A 133 12.51 18.19 -4.55
C GLY A 133 13.62 18.76 -5.46
N GLY A 134 13.72 18.25 -6.68
CA GLY A 134 14.66 18.75 -7.69
C GLY A 134 16.03 18.06 -7.65
N CYS A 135 17.05 18.68 -8.25
CA CYS A 135 18.40 18.12 -8.40
C CYS A 135 19.51 19.01 -7.80
N ASP A 136 19.16 20.14 -7.20
CA ASP A 136 20.13 21.17 -6.78
C ASP A 136 20.59 21.01 -5.32
N GLY A 137 20.35 19.85 -4.71
CA GLY A 137 20.56 19.58 -3.29
C GLY A 137 19.41 20.07 -2.43
N ASN A 138 19.46 19.73 -1.13
CA ASN A 138 18.42 20.10 -0.17
C ASN A 138 17.02 19.59 -0.54
N LEU A 139 16.99 18.44 -1.24
CA LEU A 139 15.75 17.84 -1.79
C LEU A 139 14.73 17.51 -0.71
N THR A 140 15.21 17.11 0.46
CA THR A 140 14.38 16.61 1.56
C THR A 140 13.97 17.70 2.54
N ALA A 141 14.43 18.96 2.33
CA ALA A 141 14.06 20.09 3.16
C ALA A 141 12.58 20.39 3.06
N THR A 142 11.96 20.62 4.21
CA THR A 142 10.55 21.02 4.33
C THR A 142 10.40 22.54 4.28
N SER A 143 9.18 23.04 4.48
CA SER A 143 8.90 24.47 4.60
C SER A 143 9.55 25.17 5.80
N VAL A 144 10.07 24.39 6.77
CA VAL A 144 10.71 24.92 7.98
C VAL A 144 12.20 24.59 7.97
N PRO A 145 13.09 25.60 8.03
CA PRO A 145 14.54 25.39 8.03
C PRO A 145 15.00 24.42 9.13
N GLY A 146 15.86 23.48 8.78
CA GLY A 146 16.40 22.47 9.70
C GLY A 146 15.48 21.26 9.91
N ILE A 147 14.31 21.21 9.28
CA ILE A 147 13.41 20.05 9.27
C ILE A 147 13.43 19.42 7.89
N TYR A 148 13.62 18.11 7.85
CA TYR A 148 13.71 17.30 6.64
C TYR A 148 12.70 16.17 6.69
N ALA A 149 12.15 15.76 5.53
CA ALA A 149 11.24 14.63 5.42
C ALA A 149 11.80 13.57 4.46
N ALA A 150 11.61 12.30 4.78
CA ALA A 150 12.06 11.18 3.98
C ALA A 150 11.09 9.99 4.09
N GLY A 151 11.10 9.12 3.09
CA GLY A 151 10.28 7.92 3.06
C GLY A 151 8.80 8.20 2.82
N ASP A 152 7.95 7.30 3.30
CA ASP A 152 6.52 7.29 3.01
C ASP A 152 5.76 8.55 3.44
N VAL A 153 6.30 9.34 4.35
CA VAL A 153 5.66 10.59 4.79
C VAL A 153 5.71 11.69 3.73
N MET A 154 6.60 11.58 2.74
CA MET A 154 6.74 12.49 1.60
C MET A 154 6.49 11.83 0.25
N ASP A 155 6.56 10.49 0.17
CA ASP A 155 6.41 9.73 -1.07
C ASP A 155 5.01 9.12 -1.17
N HIS A 156 4.13 9.79 -1.90
CA HIS A 156 2.78 9.29 -2.17
C HIS A 156 2.70 8.34 -3.40
N VAL A 157 3.82 8.17 -4.13
CA VAL A 157 3.86 7.44 -5.41
C VAL A 157 4.46 6.04 -5.23
N TYR A 158 5.72 5.95 -4.83
CA TYR A 158 6.48 4.69 -4.85
C TYR A 158 6.32 3.88 -3.57
N ARG A 159 6.54 4.51 -2.41
CA ARG A 159 6.40 3.88 -1.07
C ARG A 159 7.13 2.53 -0.97
N GLN A 160 8.37 2.51 -1.40
CA GLN A 160 9.23 1.33 -1.38
C GLN A 160 10.36 1.49 -0.36
N ALA A 161 10.78 0.38 0.26
CA ALA A 161 11.87 0.38 1.24
C ALA A 161 13.15 0.99 0.67
N VAL A 162 13.47 0.71 -0.61
CA VAL A 162 14.66 1.26 -1.27
C VAL A 162 14.56 2.77 -1.51
N THR A 163 13.37 3.28 -1.89
CA THR A 163 13.17 4.73 -2.06
C THR A 163 13.22 5.45 -0.72
N SER A 164 12.65 4.84 0.32
CA SER A 164 12.71 5.36 1.70
C SER A 164 14.15 5.39 2.22
N ALA A 165 14.95 4.36 1.98
CA ALA A 165 16.36 4.34 2.34
C ALA A 165 17.14 5.41 1.58
N GLY A 166 16.89 5.59 0.28
CA GLY A 166 17.52 6.63 -0.55
C GLY A 166 17.21 8.04 -0.06
N THR A 167 15.94 8.36 0.16
CA THR A 167 15.53 9.68 0.68
C THR A 167 16.00 9.88 2.12
N GLY A 168 16.07 8.83 2.94
CA GLY A 168 16.66 8.88 4.29
C GLY A 168 18.14 9.25 4.27
N CYS A 169 18.92 8.67 3.36
CA CYS A 169 20.30 9.05 3.15
C CYS A 169 20.44 10.53 2.71
N MET A 170 19.60 10.98 1.78
CA MET A 170 19.57 12.37 1.35
C MET A 170 19.24 13.32 2.50
N ALA A 171 18.25 12.99 3.33
CA ALA A 171 17.88 13.82 4.49
C ALA A 171 19.01 13.94 5.52
N ALA A 172 19.76 12.88 5.76
CA ALA A 172 20.92 12.91 6.65
C ALA A 172 22.02 13.84 6.11
N LEU A 173 22.31 13.78 4.81
CA LEU A 173 23.30 14.65 4.16
C LEU A 173 22.84 16.12 4.15
N ASP A 174 21.56 16.38 3.88
CA ASP A 174 21.01 17.73 3.91
C ASP A 174 21.07 18.32 5.33
N ALA A 175 20.76 17.53 6.36
CA ALA A 175 20.88 17.93 7.76
C ALA A 175 22.34 18.21 8.18
N GLU A 176 23.30 17.39 7.76
CA GLU A 176 24.72 17.61 8.02
C GLU A 176 25.22 18.93 7.43
N ARG A 177 24.86 19.21 6.17
CA ARG A 177 25.21 20.47 5.49
C ARG A 177 24.62 21.67 6.20
N PHE A 178 23.36 21.59 6.61
CA PHE A 178 22.69 22.65 7.36
C PHE A 178 23.39 22.94 8.69
N LEU A 179 23.69 21.89 9.48
CA LEU A 179 24.41 22.05 10.75
C LEU A 179 25.81 22.61 10.57
N THR A 180 26.50 22.25 9.49
CA THR A 180 27.83 22.79 9.15
C THR A 180 27.73 24.26 8.78
N SER A 181 26.70 24.68 8.04
CA SER A 181 26.49 26.08 7.69
C SER A 181 26.28 26.97 8.92
N LEU A 182 25.55 26.49 9.93
CA LEU A 182 25.29 27.19 11.18
C LEU A 182 26.56 27.39 12.02
N LYS A 183 27.57 26.49 11.91
CA LYS A 183 28.85 26.63 12.63
C LYS A 183 29.79 27.66 11.99
N ASN A 184 29.56 27.96 10.69
CA ASN A 184 30.40 28.84 9.91
C ASN A 184 29.80 30.26 9.77
N SER A 185 28.60 30.47 10.32
CA SER A 185 27.90 31.77 10.41
C SER A 185 28.10 32.42 11.75
#